data_dbec14cb667327f3e767ee7e881c09c5
#
_entry.id   dbec14cb667327f3e767ee7e881c09c5
#
_cell.length_a   1.000
_cell.length_b   1.000
_cell.length_c   1.000
_cell.angle_alpha   90.00
_cell.angle_beta   90.00
_cell.angle_gamma   90.00
#
_symmetry.space_group_name_H-M   'P 1'
#
loop_
_entity.id
_entity.type
_entity.pdbx_description
1 polymer ?
#
loop_
_entity_poly.entity_id
_entity_poly.type
_entity_poly.pdbx_seq_one_letter_code
_entity_poly.pdbx_strand_id
1 'polypeptide(L)'
;MNQAKPSTLTFWKITAALSQALLWLAVACWVMFGLAWMALHWVIVPRIGEFRPRLEIEVSKVAGVPVRIGEITATSVGIIPSFELKNVVLLDEAGREALKLPRILAAVSPASLLQLSVEQILIEAPELAIRRDVNGKLTVAGLDMSKDDRNSGGAADWFFSQPEFVVRNGLVHWVDEMPNGTLAAPPPLTLSQVDFVSRNPLNKHELRLDATPPAVWGERFSLRGLFVQSLLSTNKGKFKDWTGEVFADFAKIDVSEISRYVQLNGQSGKGVGTMKAWTSITKGNWTSTTADVSLAQVDATLGKGLQPLALQSMSGRLVGRKLNQGFEASTQNLQFQTQDGLRWPGGNLLYSQTNPSQKLTKTPTGDVETADPTQAIHDFKADKLDLAVISLIANKIPLGAATHELLTSLAPQGTVETITAHWRGYLDAPTALTAKGLIKGVQI
;
A
#
# COMPACT_ATOMS: atom_id res chain seq x y z
N MET A 1 71.12 -11.23 30.69
CA MET A 1 69.72 -11.12 30.26
C MET A 1 69.50 -9.70 29.71
N ASN A 2 69.60 -9.58 28.38
CA ASN A 2 69.39 -8.29 27.71
C ASN A 2 67.92 -8.18 27.29
N GLN A 3 67.12 -7.37 27.95
CA GLN A 3 65.80 -7.02 27.51
C GLN A 3 65.90 -5.92 26.43
N ALA A 4 65.58 -6.29 25.20
CA ALA A 4 65.46 -5.33 24.13
C ALA A 4 64.20 -4.45 24.35
N LYS A 5 64.37 -3.16 24.62
CA LYS A 5 63.31 -2.16 24.62
C LYS A 5 62.68 -2.11 23.21
N PRO A 6 61.38 -2.24 23.06
CA PRO A 6 60.73 -2.04 21.75
C PRO A 6 60.86 -0.58 21.34
N SER A 7 61.35 -0.36 20.12
CA SER A 7 61.70 0.94 19.58
C SER A 7 60.44 1.80 19.35
N THR A 8 60.14 2.70 20.25
CA THR A 8 59.10 3.74 20.09
C THR A 8 59.30 4.59 18.82
N LEU A 9 60.53 4.69 18.33
CA LEU A 9 60.89 5.35 17.06
C LEU A 9 60.25 4.66 15.81
N THR A 10 60.08 3.33 15.83
CA THR A 10 59.49 2.61 14.70
C THR A 10 57.98 2.83 14.61
N PHE A 11 57.31 2.92 15.76
CA PHE A 11 55.86 3.20 15.82
C PHE A 11 55.56 4.62 15.29
N TRP A 12 56.31 5.64 15.69
CA TRP A 12 56.11 7.00 15.18
C TRP A 12 56.41 7.13 13.68
N LYS A 13 57.38 6.41 13.15
CA LYS A 13 57.62 6.37 11.69
C LYS A 13 56.52 5.71 10.90
N ILE A 14 55.91 4.63 11.41
CA ILE A 14 54.78 3.94 10.78
C ILE A 14 53.51 4.81 10.81
N THR A 15 53.23 5.46 11.95
CA THR A 15 52.07 6.37 12.06
C THR A 15 52.23 7.61 11.17
N ALA A 16 53.46 8.19 11.07
CA ALA A 16 53.72 9.29 10.16
C ALA A 16 53.57 8.88 8.67
N ALA A 17 54.08 7.72 8.30
CA ALA A 17 53.93 7.20 6.94
C ALA A 17 52.44 6.90 6.58
N LEU A 18 51.69 6.35 7.54
CA LEU A 18 50.25 6.11 7.37
C LEU A 18 49.47 7.42 7.25
N SER A 19 49.74 8.42 8.08
CA SER A 19 49.10 9.73 8.00
C SER A 19 49.41 10.45 6.68
N GLN A 20 50.65 10.36 6.20
CA GLN A 20 51.06 10.90 4.92
C GLN A 20 50.41 10.18 3.74
N ALA A 21 50.29 8.85 3.80
CA ALA A 21 49.60 8.07 2.79
C ALA A 21 48.09 8.40 2.75
N LEU A 22 47.43 8.53 3.92
CA LEU A 22 46.04 8.98 4.04
C LEU A 22 45.84 10.40 3.50
N LEU A 23 46.78 11.31 3.77
CA LEU A 23 46.70 12.66 3.24
C LEU A 23 46.81 12.68 1.72
N TRP A 24 47.76 11.93 1.13
CA TRP A 24 47.90 11.82 -0.32
C TRP A 24 46.69 11.14 -0.95
N LEU A 25 46.09 10.11 -0.31
CA LEU A 25 44.86 9.48 -0.73
C LEU A 25 43.72 10.51 -0.75
N ALA A 26 43.56 11.30 0.30
CA ALA A 26 42.55 12.35 0.38
C ALA A 26 42.75 13.40 -0.72
N VAL A 27 44.00 13.87 -0.94
CA VAL A 27 44.31 14.80 -2.04
C VAL A 27 44.00 14.19 -3.39
N ALA A 28 44.37 12.93 -3.63
CA ALA A 28 44.03 12.21 -4.88
C ALA A 28 42.54 12.11 -5.09
N CYS A 29 41.74 11.79 -4.07
CA CYS A 29 40.28 11.77 -4.13
C CYS A 29 39.72 13.16 -4.47
N TRP A 30 40.23 14.23 -3.84
CA TRP A 30 39.80 15.60 -4.14
C TRP A 30 40.16 16.04 -5.58
N VAL A 31 41.34 15.68 -6.06
CA VAL A 31 41.74 15.96 -7.44
C VAL A 31 40.86 15.19 -8.42
N MET A 32 40.63 13.89 -8.18
CA MET A 32 39.71 13.09 -9.00
C MET A 32 38.30 13.68 -9.02
N PHE A 33 37.81 14.08 -7.85
CA PHE A 33 36.49 14.74 -7.73
C PHE A 33 36.46 16.06 -8.55
N GLY A 34 37.47 16.90 -8.42
CA GLY A 34 37.59 18.15 -9.20
C GLY A 34 37.65 17.93 -10.71
N LEU A 35 38.43 16.93 -11.15
CA LEU A 35 38.49 16.54 -12.56
C LEU A 35 37.16 15.99 -13.08
N ALA A 36 36.48 15.14 -12.33
CA ALA A 36 35.16 14.61 -12.68
C ALA A 36 34.11 15.73 -12.77
N TRP A 37 34.15 16.67 -11.84
CA TRP A 37 33.26 17.84 -11.84
C TRP A 37 33.55 18.79 -13.01
N MET A 38 34.83 19.03 -13.33
CA MET A 38 35.25 19.83 -14.46
C MET A 38 34.80 19.17 -15.79
N ALA A 39 35.04 17.88 -15.92
CA ALA A 39 34.60 17.11 -17.11
C ALA A 39 33.07 17.15 -17.27
N LEU A 40 32.33 17.01 -16.19
CA LEU A 40 30.87 17.13 -16.22
C LEU A 40 30.44 18.50 -16.71
N HIS A 41 31.00 19.58 -16.15
CA HIS A 41 30.53 20.95 -16.39
C HIS A 41 31.00 21.53 -17.71
N TRP A 42 32.22 21.21 -18.15
CA TRP A 42 32.84 21.83 -19.34
C TRP A 42 32.82 20.93 -20.57
N VAL A 43 32.64 19.61 -20.40
CA VAL A 43 32.65 18.68 -21.55
C VAL A 43 31.27 18.07 -21.77
N ILE A 44 30.65 17.53 -20.71
CA ILE A 44 29.38 16.78 -20.84
C ILE A 44 28.21 17.74 -21.00
N VAL A 45 28.05 18.72 -20.11
CA VAL A 45 26.92 19.67 -20.11
C VAL A 45 26.78 20.42 -21.44
N PRO A 46 27.83 21.01 -22.04
CA PRO A 46 27.67 21.72 -23.33
C PRO A 46 27.38 20.83 -24.54
N ARG A 47 27.74 19.56 -24.45
CA ARG A 47 27.59 18.58 -25.55
C ARG A 47 26.56 17.50 -25.26
N ILE A 48 25.67 17.72 -24.31
CA ILE A 48 24.75 16.69 -23.86
C ILE A 48 23.87 16.12 -25.02
N GLY A 49 23.53 16.95 -25.99
CA GLY A 49 22.78 16.53 -27.17
C GLY A 49 23.49 15.44 -27.98
N GLU A 50 24.83 15.41 -28.01
CA GLU A 50 25.61 14.38 -28.74
C GLU A 50 25.54 13.02 -28.02
N PHE A 51 25.27 13.01 -26.69
CA PHE A 51 25.12 11.80 -25.90
C PHE A 51 23.74 11.17 -25.97
N ARG A 52 22.74 11.84 -26.57
CA ARG A 52 21.36 11.38 -26.69
C ARG A 52 21.24 9.93 -27.17
N PRO A 53 21.88 9.47 -28.28
CA PRO A 53 21.72 8.09 -28.73
C PRO A 53 22.26 7.05 -27.73
N ARG A 54 23.35 7.39 -27.02
CA ARG A 54 23.90 6.52 -25.96
C ARG A 54 22.98 6.44 -24.76
N LEU A 55 22.38 7.57 -24.34
CA LEU A 55 21.41 7.63 -23.26
C LEU A 55 20.15 6.82 -23.60
N GLU A 56 19.63 6.93 -24.82
CA GLU A 56 18.49 6.13 -25.29
C GLU A 56 18.78 4.62 -25.16
N ILE A 57 19.99 4.16 -25.52
CA ILE A 57 20.40 2.76 -25.40
C ILE A 57 20.47 2.33 -23.93
N GLU A 58 21.15 3.11 -23.08
CA GLU A 58 21.33 2.74 -21.66
C GLU A 58 20.01 2.80 -20.89
N VAL A 59 19.19 3.82 -21.11
CA VAL A 59 17.85 3.93 -20.48
C VAL A 59 16.95 2.79 -20.98
N SER A 60 17.01 2.43 -22.28
CA SER A 60 16.25 1.31 -22.82
C SER A 60 16.63 -0.03 -22.18
N LYS A 61 17.93 -0.25 -21.90
CA LYS A 61 18.39 -1.46 -21.17
C LYS A 61 17.83 -1.52 -19.76
N VAL A 62 17.84 -0.39 -19.06
CA VAL A 62 17.32 -0.30 -17.67
C VAL A 62 15.80 -0.42 -17.64
N ALA A 63 15.12 0.25 -18.56
CA ALA A 63 13.66 0.21 -18.66
C ALA A 63 13.13 -1.15 -19.18
N GLY A 64 13.98 -1.94 -19.83
CA GLY A 64 13.59 -3.20 -20.47
C GLY A 64 12.77 -3.02 -21.76
N VAL A 65 12.64 -1.79 -22.24
CA VAL A 65 11.85 -1.43 -23.43
C VAL A 65 12.53 -0.30 -24.19
N PRO A 66 12.29 -0.17 -25.52
CA PRO A 66 12.88 0.90 -26.30
C PRO A 66 12.41 2.28 -25.82
N VAL A 67 13.36 3.17 -25.57
CA VAL A 67 13.12 4.56 -25.16
C VAL A 67 13.63 5.51 -26.23
N ARG A 68 12.82 6.49 -26.58
CA ARG A 68 13.18 7.60 -27.46
C ARG A 68 13.14 8.91 -26.69
N ILE A 69 14.14 9.75 -26.89
CA ILE A 69 14.25 11.07 -26.26
C ILE A 69 14.12 12.12 -27.37
N GLY A 70 13.14 13.01 -27.28
CA GLY A 70 12.94 14.07 -28.28
C GLY A 70 14.06 15.09 -28.24
N GLU A 71 14.25 15.76 -27.13
CA GLU A 71 15.26 16.78 -26.89
C GLU A 71 15.92 16.57 -25.54
N ILE A 72 17.21 16.85 -25.45
CA ILE A 72 17.95 16.89 -24.20
C ILE A 72 18.69 18.21 -24.08
N THR A 73 18.47 18.90 -22.99
CA THR A 73 19.15 20.15 -22.64
C THR A 73 19.76 20.02 -21.25
N ALA A 74 20.86 20.72 -21.02
CA ALA A 74 21.46 20.76 -19.72
C ALA A 74 21.46 22.21 -19.21
N THR A 75 21.01 22.39 -17.97
CA THR A 75 21.07 23.66 -17.29
C THR A 75 21.94 23.51 -16.04
N SER A 76 22.87 24.43 -15.86
CA SER A 76 23.71 24.44 -14.67
C SER A 76 23.37 25.68 -13.86
N VAL A 77 22.45 25.53 -12.92
CA VAL A 77 22.13 26.56 -11.94
C VAL A 77 22.73 26.12 -10.61
N GLY A 78 23.89 26.66 -10.26
CA GLY A 78 24.63 26.32 -9.06
C GLY A 78 25.63 25.17 -9.25
N ILE A 79 25.84 24.38 -8.19
CA ILE A 79 26.86 23.33 -8.14
C ILE A 79 26.39 22.00 -8.78
N ILE A 80 25.09 21.77 -8.82
CA ILE A 80 24.49 20.53 -9.33
C ILE A 80 23.87 20.80 -10.70
N PRO A 81 24.44 20.24 -11.79
CA PRO A 81 23.83 20.34 -13.11
C PRO A 81 22.54 19.51 -13.16
N SER A 82 21.54 20.05 -13.82
CA SER A 82 20.29 19.36 -14.11
C SER A 82 20.14 19.16 -15.62
N PHE A 83 19.67 17.98 -15.98
CA PHE A 83 19.37 17.62 -17.37
C PHE A 83 17.85 17.62 -17.54
N GLU A 84 17.41 18.34 -18.56
CA GLU A 84 16.02 18.37 -18.97
C GLU A 84 15.86 17.54 -20.24
N LEU A 85 15.00 16.51 -20.17
CA LEU A 85 14.62 15.69 -21.29
C LEU A 85 13.17 16.02 -21.65
N LYS A 86 12.92 16.31 -22.92
CA LYS A 86 11.58 16.61 -23.41
C LYS A 86 11.12 15.53 -24.38
N ASN A 87 9.80 15.27 -24.35
CA ASN A 87 9.14 14.31 -25.24
C ASN A 87 9.82 12.94 -25.20
N VAL A 88 10.01 12.41 -23.97
CA VAL A 88 10.50 11.04 -23.81
C VAL A 88 9.36 10.08 -24.03
N VAL A 89 9.56 9.10 -24.90
CA VAL A 89 8.55 8.10 -25.26
C VAL A 89 9.10 6.71 -25.01
N LEU A 90 8.38 5.91 -24.23
CA LEU A 90 8.62 4.48 -24.10
C LEU A 90 7.76 3.74 -25.11
N LEU A 91 8.34 2.77 -25.80
CA LEU A 91 7.64 1.97 -26.80
C LEU A 91 7.34 0.58 -26.24
N ASP A 92 6.17 0.01 -26.63
CA ASP A 92 5.86 -1.38 -26.33
C ASP A 92 6.65 -2.36 -27.22
N GLU A 93 6.48 -3.67 -27.00
CA GLU A 93 7.12 -4.72 -27.83
C GLU A 93 6.74 -4.65 -29.33
N ALA A 94 5.60 -4.03 -29.65
CA ALA A 94 5.13 -3.81 -31.01
C ALA A 94 5.62 -2.48 -31.63
N GLY A 95 6.43 -1.71 -30.89
CA GLY A 95 6.96 -0.42 -31.32
C GLY A 95 5.97 0.75 -31.24
N ARG A 96 4.82 0.57 -30.56
CA ARG A 96 3.81 1.62 -30.38
C ARG A 96 4.17 2.45 -29.13
N GLU A 97 3.74 3.71 -29.12
CA GLU A 97 3.93 4.59 -27.97
C GLU A 97 3.14 4.10 -26.76
N ALA A 98 3.85 3.61 -25.76
CA ALA A 98 3.27 3.04 -24.54
C ALA A 98 3.15 4.08 -23.42
N LEU A 99 4.15 4.95 -23.26
CA LEU A 99 4.19 6.00 -22.26
C LEU A 99 4.83 7.26 -22.83
N LYS A 100 4.16 8.39 -22.64
CA LYS A 100 4.67 9.72 -22.98
C LYS A 100 4.99 10.50 -21.71
N LEU A 101 6.23 10.97 -21.65
CA LEU A 101 6.73 11.80 -20.58
C LEU A 101 7.10 13.17 -21.20
N PRO A 102 6.24 14.19 -21.05
CA PRO A 102 6.45 15.47 -21.70
C PRO A 102 7.74 16.14 -21.25
N ARG A 103 8.05 16.06 -19.94
CA ARG A 103 9.21 16.70 -19.35
C ARG A 103 9.75 15.87 -18.18
N ILE A 104 11.05 15.59 -18.25
CA ILE A 104 11.81 14.96 -17.17
C ILE A 104 12.96 15.87 -16.81
N LEU A 105 13.11 16.17 -15.52
CA LEU A 105 14.28 16.85 -14.96
C LEU A 105 15.07 15.86 -14.13
N ALA A 106 16.33 15.66 -14.49
CA ALA A 106 17.25 14.77 -13.78
C ALA A 106 18.39 15.61 -13.20
N ALA A 107 18.50 15.65 -11.87
CA ALA A 107 19.60 16.29 -11.19
C ALA A 107 20.71 15.26 -10.94
N VAL A 108 21.96 15.61 -11.31
CA VAL A 108 23.11 14.71 -11.23
C VAL A 108 24.22 15.38 -10.45
N SER A 109 24.55 14.82 -9.28
CA SER A 109 25.69 15.26 -8.49
C SER A 109 26.97 14.47 -8.85
N PRO A 110 28.18 14.97 -8.53
CA PRO A 110 29.41 14.20 -8.70
C PRO A 110 29.38 12.86 -7.94
N ALA A 111 28.72 12.80 -6.77
CA ALA A 111 28.56 11.57 -6.00
C ALA A 111 27.64 10.57 -6.72
N SER A 112 26.56 11.05 -7.35
CA SER A 112 25.63 10.20 -8.12
C SER A 112 26.28 9.66 -9.40
N LEU A 113 27.21 10.40 -10.03
CA LEU A 113 28.00 9.90 -11.16
C LEU A 113 28.88 8.70 -10.79
N LEU A 114 29.50 8.75 -9.60
CA LEU A 114 30.32 7.63 -9.11
C LEU A 114 29.50 6.40 -8.78
N GLN A 115 28.21 6.58 -8.42
CA GLN A 115 27.28 5.50 -8.07
C GLN A 115 26.39 5.07 -9.25
N LEU A 116 26.55 5.66 -10.44
CA LEU A 116 25.67 5.46 -11.60
C LEU A 116 24.18 5.67 -11.24
N SER A 117 23.89 6.61 -10.35
CA SER A 117 22.56 6.98 -9.88
C SER A 117 22.23 8.43 -10.25
N VAL A 118 20.99 8.83 -10.05
CA VAL A 118 20.51 10.21 -10.23
C VAL A 118 20.10 10.73 -8.86
N GLU A 119 20.47 11.97 -8.51
CA GLU A 119 20.14 12.59 -7.21
C GLU A 119 18.62 12.75 -7.07
N GLN A 120 17.98 13.27 -8.12
CA GLN A 120 16.54 13.47 -8.19
C GLN A 120 16.05 13.30 -9.62
N ILE A 121 14.93 12.64 -9.78
CA ILE A 121 14.16 12.56 -11.03
C ILE A 121 12.81 13.22 -10.79
N LEU A 122 12.55 14.30 -11.52
CA LEU A 122 11.23 14.95 -11.54
C LEU A 122 10.59 14.76 -12.91
N ILE A 123 9.38 14.21 -12.93
CA ILE A 123 8.57 14.04 -14.13
C ILE A 123 7.34 14.93 -14.02
N GLU A 124 7.15 15.80 -14.99
CA GLU A 124 6.02 16.73 -15.03
C GLU A 124 4.96 16.26 -16.03
N ALA A 125 3.73 16.26 -15.56
CA ALA A 125 2.52 15.95 -16.33
C ALA A 125 2.59 14.62 -17.13
N PRO A 126 3.09 13.49 -16.55
CA PRO A 126 3.05 12.22 -17.26
C PRO A 126 1.61 11.73 -17.41
N GLU A 127 1.35 11.06 -18.52
CA GLU A 127 0.09 10.36 -18.76
C GLU A 127 0.34 8.86 -18.74
N LEU A 128 -0.23 8.16 -17.75
CA LEU A 128 0.03 6.75 -17.48
C LEU A 128 -1.26 5.93 -17.68
N ALA A 129 -1.23 4.99 -18.62
CA ALA A 129 -2.28 4.01 -18.79
C ALA A 129 -1.94 2.72 -18.03
N ILE A 130 -2.84 2.29 -17.14
CA ILE A 130 -2.77 1.02 -16.41
C ILE A 130 -3.98 0.20 -16.80
N ARG A 131 -3.77 -1.04 -17.22
CA ARG A 131 -4.84 -1.95 -17.63
C ARG A 131 -4.68 -3.31 -16.96
N ARG A 132 -5.76 -3.85 -16.41
CA ARG A 132 -5.87 -5.23 -15.98
C ARG A 132 -6.81 -5.95 -16.95
N ASP A 133 -6.32 -6.98 -17.63
CA ASP A 133 -7.12 -7.74 -18.58
C ASP A 133 -8.04 -8.77 -17.89
N VAL A 134 -8.88 -9.45 -18.66
CA VAL A 134 -9.82 -10.49 -18.18
C VAL A 134 -9.14 -11.68 -17.49
N ASN A 135 -7.86 -11.92 -17.73
CA ASN A 135 -7.06 -12.97 -17.12
C ASN A 135 -6.33 -12.49 -15.86
N GLY A 136 -6.53 -11.23 -15.46
CA GLY A 136 -5.83 -10.60 -14.34
C GLY A 136 -4.42 -10.11 -14.65
N LYS A 137 -4.01 -10.14 -15.93
CA LYS A 137 -2.70 -9.64 -16.38
C LYS A 137 -2.67 -8.11 -16.28
N LEU A 138 -1.69 -7.60 -15.53
CA LEU A 138 -1.50 -6.17 -15.33
C LEU A 138 -0.50 -5.62 -16.35
N THR A 139 -0.95 -4.64 -17.13
CA THR A 139 -0.08 -3.85 -18.02
C THR A 139 -0.01 -2.40 -17.53
N VAL A 140 1.19 -1.86 -17.46
CA VAL A 140 1.46 -0.46 -17.09
C VAL A 140 2.14 0.19 -18.27
N ALA A 141 1.55 1.24 -18.83
CA ALA A 141 2.04 1.88 -20.06
C ALA A 141 2.32 0.87 -21.19
N GLY A 142 1.45 -0.12 -21.38
CA GLY A 142 1.62 -1.18 -22.37
C GLY A 142 2.63 -2.27 -22.02
N LEU A 143 3.34 -2.14 -20.90
CA LEU A 143 4.32 -3.11 -20.43
C LEU A 143 3.69 -4.17 -19.53
N ASP A 144 4.01 -5.43 -19.76
CA ASP A 144 3.51 -6.55 -18.98
C ASP A 144 4.22 -6.63 -17.62
N MET A 145 3.47 -6.32 -16.54
CA MET A 145 3.98 -6.39 -15.16
C MET A 145 3.71 -7.74 -14.49
N SER A 146 3.02 -8.67 -15.15
CA SER A 146 2.66 -9.96 -14.58
C SER A 146 3.72 -11.05 -14.80
N LYS A 147 4.66 -10.82 -15.69
CA LYS A 147 5.78 -11.74 -15.92
C LYS A 147 6.78 -11.61 -14.77
N ASP A 148 6.98 -12.71 -14.05
CA ASP A 148 8.04 -12.90 -13.04
C ASP A 148 9.44 -12.98 -13.70
N ASP A 149 9.64 -12.28 -14.80
CA ASP A 149 10.90 -12.25 -15.53
C ASP A 149 11.96 -11.50 -14.71
N ARG A 150 13.17 -12.02 -14.72
CA ARG A 150 14.36 -11.46 -14.06
C ARG A 150 14.59 -9.96 -14.40
N ASN A 151 13.95 -9.46 -15.45
CA ASN A 151 14.02 -8.06 -15.87
C ASN A 151 13.01 -7.13 -15.17
N SER A 152 11.84 -7.61 -14.73
CA SER A 152 10.87 -6.77 -14.00
C SER A 152 11.34 -6.40 -12.59
N GLY A 153 12.09 -7.29 -11.94
CA GLY A 153 12.79 -7.01 -10.68
C GLY A 153 13.81 -5.88 -10.83
N GLY A 154 14.54 -5.85 -11.95
CA GLY A 154 15.56 -4.83 -12.21
C GLY A 154 15.01 -3.41 -12.31
N ALA A 155 13.85 -3.22 -12.93
CA ALA A 155 13.23 -1.89 -13.03
C ALA A 155 12.75 -1.37 -11.68
N ALA A 156 12.12 -2.21 -10.86
CA ALA A 156 11.71 -1.85 -9.49
C ALA A 156 12.94 -1.57 -8.61
N ASP A 157 13.97 -2.42 -8.68
CA ASP A 157 15.20 -2.24 -7.93
C ASP A 157 15.90 -0.93 -8.34
N TRP A 158 15.96 -0.62 -9.64
CA TRP A 158 16.49 0.65 -10.12
C TRP A 158 15.68 1.83 -9.60
N PHE A 159 14.35 1.77 -9.69
CA PHE A 159 13.45 2.84 -9.23
C PHE A 159 13.65 3.13 -7.74
N PHE A 160 13.63 2.10 -6.89
CA PHE A 160 13.81 2.26 -5.44
C PHE A 160 15.28 2.43 -5.01
N SER A 161 16.23 2.31 -5.93
CA SER A 161 17.62 2.70 -5.68
C SER A 161 17.87 4.19 -5.87
N GLN A 162 16.99 4.92 -6.59
CA GLN A 162 17.12 6.36 -6.74
C GLN A 162 16.82 7.08 -5.41
N PRO A 163 17.62 8.06 -5.00
CA PRO A 163 17.40 8.81 -3.77
C PRO A 163 16.04 9.50 -3.71
N GLU A 164 15.64 10.17 -4.79
CA GLU A 164 14.33 10.83 -4.88
C GLU A 164 13.74 10.72 -6.29
N PHE A 165 12.47 10.34 -6.32
CA PHE A 165 11.66 10.29 -7.55
C PHE A 165 10.36 11.07 -7.31
N VAL A 166 10.08 12.03 -8.19
CA VAL A 166 8.94 12.94 -8.06
C VAL A 166 8.13 12.95 -9.34
N VAL A 167 6.83 12.76 -9.24
CA VAL A 167 5.86 13.03 -10.29
C VAL A 167 5.00 14.22 -9.87
N ARG A 168 4.77 15.15 -10.77
CA ARG A 168 3.88 16.28 -10.54
C ARG A 168 2.82 16.38 -11.61
N ASN A 169 1.60 16.64 -11.18
CA ASN A 169 0.44 16.88 -12.03
C ASN A 169 0.22 15.78 -13.08
N GLY A 170 0.44 14.52 -12.70
CA GLY A 170 0.23 13.37 -13.57
C GLY A 170 -1.24 13.07 -13.81
N LEU A 171 -1.50 12.29 -14.86
CA LEU A 171 -2.79 11.72 -15.21
C LEU A 171 -2.66 10.21 -15.27
N VAL A 172 -3.53 9.48 -14.54
CA VAL A 172 -3.52 8.02 -14.52
C VAL A 172 -4.85 7.49 -15.00
N HIS A 173 -4.84 6.71 -16.06
CA HIS A 173 -5.99 6.01 -16.61
C HIS A 173 -5.94 4.54 -16.18
N TRP A 174 -6.92 4.11 -15.40
CA TRP A 174 -7.09 2.74 -14.97
C TRP A 174 -8.23 2.09 -15.74
N VAL A 175 -7.94 0.99 -16.42
CA VAL A 175 -8.94 0.17 -17.10
C VAL A 175 -8.87 -1.24 -16.51
N ASP A 176 -9.96 -1.68 -15.95
CA ASP A 176 -10.10 -3.02 -15.39
C ASP A 176 -11.13 -3.81 -16.21
N GLU A 177 -10.67 -4.82 -16.92
CA GLU A 177 -11.53 -5.68 -17.72
C GLU A 177 -11.96 -6.94 -16.97
N MET A 178 -11.46 -7.11 -15.74
CA MET A 178 -11.77 -8.27 -14.94
C MET A 178 -13.19 -8.12 -14.35
N PRO A 179 -14.10 -9.08 -14.57
CA PRO A 179 -15.41 -9.05 -13.94
C PRO A 179 -15.28 -9.09 -12.41
N ASN A 180 -16.04 -8.26 -11.73
CA ASN A 180 -16.08 -8.26 -10.26
C ASN A 180 -17.21 -9.19 -9.76
N GLY A 181 -16.92 -10.48 -9.64
CA GLY A 181 -17.90 -11.49 -9.28
C GLY A 181 -18.95 -11.68 -10.38
N THR A 182 -20.22 -11.40 -10.08
CA THR A 182 -21.34 -11.46 -11.04
C THR A 182 -21.60 -10.13 -11.76
N LEU A 183 -20.85 -9.08 -11.40
CA LEU A 183 -20.96 -7.75 -11.99
C LEU A 183 -20.11 -7.64 -13.26
N ALA A 184 -20.54 -6.79 -14.18
CA ALA A 184 -19.72 -6.41 -15.33
C ALA A 184 -18.40 -5.76 -14.88
N ALA A 185 -17.41 -5.73 -15.78
CA ALA A 185 -16.17 -5.03 -15.53
C ALA A 185 -16.44 -3.56 -15.11
N PRO A 186 -15.67 -3.03 -14.15
CA PRO A 186 -15.88 -1.66 -13.68
C PRO A 186 -15.59 -0.65 -14.79
N PRO A 187 -16.21 0.54 -14.77
CA PRO A 187 -15.93 1.58 -15.75
C PRO A 187 -14.48 2.08 -15.63
N PRO A 188 -13.89 2.61 -16.72
CA PRO A 188 -12.55 3.20 -16.64
C PRO A 188 -12.48 4.32 -15.58
N LEU A 189 -11.39 4.32 -14.80
CA LEU A 189 -11.13 5.34 -13.79
C LEU A 189 -9.99 6.23 -14.23
N THR A 190 -10.19 7.55 -14.13
CA THR A 190 -9.14 8.53 -14.37
C THR A 190 -8.84 9.28 -13.08
N LEU A 191 -7.60 9.18 -12.61
CA LEU A 191 -7.07 10.02 -11.53
C LEU A 191 -6.31 11.19 -12.15
N SER A 192 -6.68 12.41 -11.75
CA SER A 192 -6.04 13.65 -12.20
C SER A 192 -5.22 14.29 -11.09
N GLN A 193 -4.37 15.25 -11.46
CA GLN A 193 -3.49 15.96 -10.54
C GLN A 193 -2.73 15.00 -9.62
N VAL A 194 -2.19 13.94 -10.21
CA VAL A 194 -1.44 12.93 -9.47
C VAL A 194 -0.06 13.48 -9.15
N ASP A 195 0.20 13.69 -7.86
CA ASP A 195 1.51 14.00 -7.32
C ASP A 195 2.03 12.78 -6.58
N PHE A 196 3.21 12.30 -6.97
CA PHE A 196 3.85 11.16 -6.33
C PHE A 196 5.28 11.50 -5.95
N VAL A 197 5.68 11.13 -4.74
CA VAL A 197 7.04 11.29 -4.24
C VAL A 197 7.50 9.96 -3.65
N SER A 198 8.65 9.50 -4.07
CA SER A 198 9.39 8.39 -3.45
C SER A 198 10.75 8.89 -3.00
N ARG A 199 11.08 8.72 -1.72
CA ARG A 199 12.39 9.00 -1.15
C ARG A 199 12.95 7.71 -0.56
N ASN A 200 14.18 7.38 -0.94
CA ASN A 200 14.78 6.09 -0.60
C ASN A 200 16.13 6.27 0.12
N PRO A 201 16.18 6.90 1.31
CA PRO A 201 17.43 7.03 2.06
C PRO A 201 17.85 5.69 2.66
N LEU A 202 19.02 5.20 2.30
CA LEU A 202 19.60 3.94 2.79
C LEU A 202 18.66 2.73 2.59
N ASN A 203 18.01 2.27 3.65
CA ASN A 203 17.11 1.12 3.70
C ASN A 203 15.65 1.51 4.00
N LYS A 204 15.31 2.79 3.88
CA LYS A 204 13.95 3.30 4.06
C LYS A 204 13.34 3.66 2.72
N HIS A 205 12.01 3.51 2.63
CA HIS A 205 11.22 3.93 1.49
C HIS A 205 10.07 4.79 2.00
N GLU A 206 10.12 6.07 1.70
CA GLU A 206 9.08 7.04 2.04
C GLU A 206 8.29 7.35 0.78
N LEU A 207 7.01 7.01 0.78
CA LEU A 207 6.12 7.17 -0.37
C LEU A 207 5.01 8.16 -0.03
N ARG A 208 4.67 9.02 -0.97
CA ARG A 208 3.51 9.89 -0.89
C ARG A 208 2.83 9.94 -2.25
N LEU A 209 1.54 9.73 -2.26
CA LEU A 209 0.66 9.87 -3.41
C LEU A 209 -0.51 10.78 -3.03
N ASP A 210 -0.67 11.88 -3.75
CA ASP A 210 -1.87 12.72 -3.70
C ASP A 210 -2.54 12.67 -5.07
N ALA A 211 -3.83 12.42 -5.14
CA ALA A 211 -4.56 12.32 -6.40
C ALA A 211 -6.00 12.80 -6.28
N THR A 212 -6.55 13.30 -7.39
CA THR A 212 -7.94 13.73 -7.49
C THR A 212 -8.72 12.70 -8.33
N PRO A 213 -9.67 11.97 -7.71
CA PRO A 213 -10.53 11.03 -8.41
C PRO A 213 -11.63 11.78 -9.18
N PRO A 214 -12.45 11.11 -10.00
CA PRO A 214 -13.67 11.68 -10.55
C PRO A 214 -14.57 12.23 -9.44
N ALA A 215 -15.27 13.33 -9.70
CA ALA A 215 -16.08 14.04 -8.71
C ALA A 215 -17.18 13.14 -8.05
N VAL A 216 -17.65 12.11 -8.75
CA VAL A 216 -18.62 11.14 -8.23
C VAL A 216 -18.02 10.22 -7.16
N TRP A 217 -16.68 10.07 -7.09
CA TRP A 217 -15.99 9.26 -6.10
C TRP A 217 -15.70 10.02 -4.81
N GLY A 218 -15.49 11.31 -4.93
CA GLY A 218 -15.12 12.14 -3.80
C GLY A 218 -14.16 13.27 -4.15
N GLU A 219 -13.35 13.63 -3.19
CA GLU A 219 -12.37 14.71 -3.29
C GLU A 219 -10.94 14.18 -3.34
N ARG A 220 -9.97 15.09 -3.55
CA ARG A 220 -8.54 14.75 -3.52
C ARG A 220 -8.19 13.98 -2.25
N PHE A 221 -7.48 12.86 -2.42
CA PHE A 221 -7.04 11.99 -1.33
C PHE A 221 -5.52 11.94 -1.24
N SER A 222 -5.03 11.48 -0.09
CA SER A 222 -3.60 11.34 0.20
C SER A 222 -3.29 9.94 0.72
N LEU A 223 -2.27 9.30 0.14
CA LEU A 223 -1.68 8.06 0.65
C LEU A 223 -0.23 8.33 1.05
N ARG A 224 0.20 7.83 2.20
CA ARG A 224 1.58 7.95 2.68
C ARG A 224 2.05 6.59 3.14
N GLY A 225 3.24 6.17 2.70
CA GLY A 225 3.87 4.93 3.12
C GLY A 225 5.23 5.21 3.74
N LEU A 226 5.53 4.53 4.81
CA LEU A 226 6.85 4.54 5.43
C LEU A 226 7.28 3.10 5.66
N PHE A 227 8.28 2.66 4.92
CA PHE A 227 8.76 1.29 4.96
C PHE A 227 10.24 1.23 5.29
N VAL A 228 10.63 0.12 5.89
CA VAL A 228 12.02 -0.22 6.19
C VAL A 228 12.30 -1.61 5.63
N GLN A 229 13.45 -1.77 5.03
CA GLN A 229 13.97 -3.02 4.52
C GLN A 229 15.24 -3.42 5.28
N SER A 230 15.61 -4.71 5.25
CA SER A 230 16.88 -5.16 5.82
C SER A 230 18.07 -4.46 5.11
N LEU A 231 19.05 -3.99 5.87
CA LEU A 231 20.29 -3.43 5.32
C LEU A 231 21.09 -4.42 4.46
N LEU A 232 20.87 -5.73 4.66
CA LEU A 232 21.51 -6.81 3.91
C LEU A 232 20.74 -7.19 2.64
N SER A 233 19.57 -6.57 2.39
CA SER A 233 18.81 -6.82 1.16
C SER A 233 19.53 -6.21 -0.04
N THR A 234 19.81 -7.03 -1.05
CA THR A 234 20.43 -6.60 -2.30
C THR A 234 19.44 -5.98 -3.28
N ASN A 235 18.15 -6.32 -3.13
CA ASN A 235 17.06 -5.93 -4.05
C ASN A 235 16.14 -4.92 -3.36
N LYS A 236 16.32 -3.64 -3.65
CA LYS A 236 15.56 -2.54 -3.03
C LYS A 236 14.07 -2.54 -3.42
N GLY A 237 13.75 -2.99 -4.61
CA GLY A 237 12.37 -3.09 -5.11
C GLY A 237 11.59 -4.32 -4.66
N LYS A 238 12.17 -5.18 -3.83
CA LYS A 238 11.51 -6.41 -3.37
C LYS A 238 10.53 -6.13 -2.23
N PHE A 239 9.29 -5.81 -2.56
CA PHE A 239 8.23 -5.47 -1.60
C PHE A 239 7.97 -6.53 -0.52
N LYS A 240 8.24 -7.81 -0.81
CA LYS A 240 8.12 -8.92 0.15
C LYS A 240 9.07 -8.80 1.35
N ASP A 241 10.09 -7.96 1.25
CA ASP A 241 11.05 -7.71 2.34
C ASP A 241 10.72 -6.43 3.12
N TRP A 242 9.70 -5.69 2.71
CA TRP A 242 9.34 -4.41 3.32
C TRP A 242 8.46 -4.58 4.56
N THR A 243 8.77 -3.81 5.59
CA THR A 243 7.98 -3.70 6.81
C THR A 243 7.73 -2.23 7.10
N GLY A 244 6.49 -1.87 7.41
CA GLY A 244 6.13 -0.47 7.63
C GLY A 244 4.64 -0.24 7.71
N GLU A 245 4.25 1.01 7.47
CA GLU A 245 2.87 1.46 7.59
C GLU A 245 2.45 2.29 6.38
N VAL A 246 1.19 2.16 6.02
CA VAL A 246 0.50 3.01 5.03
C VAL A 246 -0.61 3.78 5.73
N PHE A 247 -0.61 5.08 5.56
CA PHE A 247 -1.69 5.96 5.98
C PHE A 247 -2.47 6.43 4.76
N ALA A 248 -3.79 6.39 4.83
CA ALA A 248 -4.71 6.89 3.82
C ALA A 248 -5.64 7.94 4.43
N ASP A 249 -5.85 9.04 3.73
CA ASP A 249 -6.73 10.13 4.12
C ASP A 249 -7.67 10.50 2.97
N PHE A 250 -8.95 10.24 3.17
CA PHE A 250 -10.02 10.55 2.24
C PHE A 250 -10.95 11.57 2.88
N ALA A 251 -10.81 12.83 2.49
CA ALA A 251 -11.65 13.92 2.97
C ALA A 251 -13.13 13.76 2.54
N LYS A 252 -13.35 13.12 1.40
CA LYS A 252 -14.67 12.70 0.94
C LYS A 252 -14.52 11.45 0.07
N ILE A 253 -15.34 10.45 0.33
CA ILE A 253 -15.33 9.17 -0.37
C ILE A 253 -16.76 8.66 -0.58
N ASP A 254 -17.04 8.13 -1.76
CA ASP A 254 -18.25 7.36 -2.03
C ASP A 254 -17.89 5.87 -2.06
N VAL A 255 -18.36 5.14 -1.05
CA VAL A 255 -18.08 3.72 -0.89
C VAL A 255 -18.67 2.89 -2.04
N SER A 256 -19.78 3.33 -2.63
CA SER A 256 -20.43 2.62 -3.74
C SER A 256 -19.56 2.58 -4.98
N GLU A 257 -18.82 3.63 -5.25
CA GLU A 257 -17.92 3.71 -6.39
C GLU A 257 -16.67 2.83 -6.17
N ILE A 258 -16.12 2.82 -4.95
CA ILE A 258 -14.96 1.97 -4.62
C ILE A 258 -15.32 0.49 -4.68
N SER A 259 -16.52 0.11 -4.22
CA SER A 259 -16.96 -1.28 -4.21
C SER A 259 -17.04 -1.92 -5.61
N ARG A 260 -17.08 -1.10 -6.67
CA ARG A 260 -17.01 -1.59 -8.06
C ARG A 260 -15.64 -2.17 -8.43
N TYR A 261 -14.57 -1.71 -7.76
CA TYR A 261 -13.18 -2.09 -8.06
C TYR A 261 -12.58 -3.05 -7.05
N VAL A 262 -13.16 -3.12 -5.84
CA VAL A 262 -12.70 -3.99 -4.76
C VAL A 262 -13.78 -5.02 -4.45
N GLN A 263 -13.42 -6.29 -4.52
CA GLN A 263 -14.33 -7.38 -4.12
C GLN A 263 -14.47 -7.39 -2.59
N LEU A 264 -15.60 -6.93 -2.09
CA LEU A 264 -15.99 -7.03 -0.68
C LEU A 264 -16.83 -8.30 -0.46
N ASN A 265 -16.29 -9.47 -0.80
CA ASN A 265 -16.92 -10.79 -0.59
C ASN A 265 -18.43 -10.85 -0.92
N GLY A 266 -18.85 -10.24 -2.03
CA GLY A 266 -20.24 -10.22 -2.48
C GLY A 266 -21.14 -9.24 -1.73
N GLN A 267 -20.59 -8.37 -0.89
CA GLN A 267 -21.33 -7.32 -0.19
C GLN A 267 -21.22 -6.02 -0.98
N SER A 268 -22.34 -5.47 -1.39
CA SER A 268 -22.41 -4.11 -1.92
C SER A 268 -22.64 -3.15 -0.75
N GLY A 269 -21.82 -2.13 -0.66
CA GLY A 269 -22.01 -1.07 0.33
C GLY A 269 -22.19 0.27 -0.36
N LYS A 270 -23.07 1.13 0.18
CA LYS A 270 -23.17 2.54 -0.18
C LYS A 270 -22.83 3.37 1.04
N GLY A 271 -22.44 4.59 0.83
CA GLY A 271 -22.16 5.54 1.89
C GLY A 271 -21.20 6.62 1.42
N VAL A 272 -21.44 7.84 1.84
CA VAL A 272 -20.61 9.00 1.50
C VAL A 272 -20.09 9.63 2.77
N GLY A 273 -18.81 9.95 2.84
CA GLY A 273 -18.25 10.58 4.02
C GLY A 273 -16.73 10.64 4.04
N THR A 274 -16.15 10.59 5.22
CA THR A 274 -14.70 10.67 5.45
C THR A 274 -14.14 9.34 5.92
N MET A 275 -12.89 9.06 5.54
CA MET A 275 -12.18 7.88 6.03
C MET A 275 -10.69 8.20 6.21
N LYS A 276 -10.15 7.81 7.37
CA LYS A 276 -8.71 7.77 7.61
C LYS A 276 -8.31 6.36 7.99
N ALA A 277 -7.31 5.81 7.34
CA ALA A 277 -6.89 4.43 7.60
C ALA A 277 -5.38 4.32 7.80
N TRP A 278 -4.98 3.46 8.72
CA TRP A 278 -3.60 3.08 9.02
C TRP A 278 -3.48 1.58 8.83
N THR A 279 -2.62 1.17 7.92
CA THR A 279 -2.41 -0.25 7.60
C THR A 279 -0.96 -0.62 7.87
N SER A 280 -0.74 -1.61 8.72
CA SER A 280 0.58 -2.15 9.01
C SER A 280 0.88 -3.34 8.10
N ILE A 281 2.10 -3.36 7.58
CA ILE A 281 2.62 -4.39 6.67
C ILE A 281 3.91 -4.93 7.27
N THR A 282 4.05 -6.25 7.34
CA THR A 282 5.27 -6.92 7.80
C THR A 282 5.73 -7.91 6.75
N LYS A 283 6.96 -7.72 6.24
CA LYS A 283 7.53 -8.54 5.16
C LYS A 283 6.56 -8.69 3.98
N GLY A 284 6.05 -7.54 3.49
CA GLY A 284 5.10 -7.48 2.38
C GLY A 284 3.70 -8.03 2.65
N ASN A 285 3.43 -8.54 3.86
CA ASN A 285 2.12 -9.07 4.22
C ASN A 285 1.35 -8.09 5.10
N TRP A 286 0.07 -7.96 4.83
CA TRP A 286 -0.85 -7.24 5.69
C TRP A 286 -0.94 -7.87 7.08
N THR A 287 -0.88 -7.06 8.13
CA THR A 287 -0.98 -7.51 9.53
C THR A 287 -2.15 -6.87 10.28
N SER A 288 -2.38 -5.59 10.07
CA SER A 288 -3.52 -4.89 10.69
C SER A 288 -3.94 -3.67 9.89
N THR A 289 -5.20 -3.27 10.05
CA THR A 289 -5.72 -1.98 9.58
C THR A 289 -6.61 -1.38 10.66
N THR A 290 -6.41 -0.11 10.93
CA THR A 290 -7.29 0.72 11.74
C THR A 290 -7.89 1.78 10.84
N ALA A 291 -9.21 1.96 10.87
CA ALA A 291 -9.89 2.96 10.06
C ALA A 291 -10.85 3.78 10.92
N ASP A 292 -10.69 5.09 10.93
CA ASP A 292 -11.67 6.04 11.44
C ASP A 292 -12.61 6.41 10.30
N VAL A 293 -13.89 6.15 10.49
CA VAL A 293 -14.92 6.37 9.48
C VAL A 293 -16.03 7.28 10.00
N SER A 294 -16.55 8.12 9.10
CA SER A 294 -17.75 8.91 9.34
C SER A 294 -18.51 8.99 8.04
N LEU A 295 -19.55 8.18 7.90
CA LEU A 295 -20.31 7.97 6.67
C LEU A 295 -21.78 8.36 6.90
N ALA A 296 -22.40 8.91 5.87
CA ALA A 296 -23.83 9.18 5.77
C ALA A 296 -24.45 8.32 4.65
N GLN A 297 -25.75 8.09 4.74
CA GLN A 297 -26.52 7.33 3.74
C GLN A 297 -25.92 5.95 3.45
N VAL A 298 -25.57 5.24 4.54
CA VAL A 298 -24.96 3.91 4.43
C VAL A 298 -26.04 2.88 4.15
N ASP A 299 -25.78 2.04 3.14
CA ASP A 299 -26.59 0.87 2.85
C ASP A 299 -25.63 -0.32 2.68
N ALA A 300 -25.72 -1.29 3.57
CA ALA A 300 -24.78 -2.41 3.60
C ALA A 300 -25.52 -3.73 3.84
N THR A 301 -25.21 -4.75 3.03
CA THR A 301 -25.65 -6.12 3.26
C THR A 301 -24.52 -6.88 3.94
N LEU A 302 -24.71 -7.28 5.21
CA LEU A 302 -23.66 -7.85 6.06
C LEU A 302 -23.47 -9.37 5.86
N GLY A 303 -24.28 -10.01 5.05
CA GLY A 303 -24.16 -11.45 4.76
C GLY A 303 -25.13 -11.93 3.69
N LYS A 304 -24.89 -13.13 3.16
CA LYS A 304 -25.79 -13.75 2.20
C LYS A 304 -27.17 -14.03 2.84
N GLY A 305 -28.25 -13.62 2.18
CA GLY A 305 -29.63 -13.83 2.66
C GLY A 305 -30.10 -12.84 3.74
N LEU A 306 -29.23 -11.90 4.18
CA LEU A 306 -29.62 -10.84 5.11
C LEU A 306 -30.25 -9.67 4.37
N GLN A 307 -31.18 -8.98 5.06
CA GLN A 307 -31.74 -7.73 4.59
C GLN A 307 -30.70 -6.60 4.63
N PRO A 308 -30.76 -5.62 3.73
CA PRO A 308 -29.88 -4.47 3.79
C PRO A 308 -30.03 -3.66 5.09
N LEU A 309 -28.94 -3.28 5.70
CA LEU A 309 -28.88 -2.37 6.84
C LEU A 309 -28.73 -0.94 6.32
N ALA A 310 -29.84 -0.21 6.30
CA ALA A 310 -29.90 1.18 5.84
C ALA A 310 -29.70 2.14 7.03
N LEU A 311 -28.57 2.90 7.01
CA LEU A 311 -28.21 3.85 8.06
C LEU A 311 -28.22 5.27 7.51
N GLN A 312 -28.78 6.19 8.29
CA GLN A 312 -28.69 7.64 8.02
C GLN A 312 -27.24 8.12 8.22
N SER A 313 -26.59 7.62 9.28
CA SER A 313 -25.20 7.94 9.61
C SER A 313 -24.53 6.80 10.36
N MET A 314 -23.23 6.70 10.19
CA MET A 314 -22.37 5.76 10.93
C MET A 314 -21.03 6.44 11.19
N SER A 315 -20.51 6.32 12.41
CA SER A 315 -19.17 6.78 12.76
C SER A 315 -18.53 5.85 13.80
N GLY A 316 -17.19 5.81 13.80
CA GLY A 316 -16.45 5.01 14.76
C GLY A 316 -15.08 4.58 14.19
N ARG A 317 -14.35 3.87 15.01
CA ARG A 317 -13.08 3.25 14.64
C ARG A 317 -13.28 1.77 14.41
N LEU A 318 -12.85 1.30 13.25
CA LEU A 318 -12.84 -0.11 12.86
C LEU A 318 -11.40 -0.61 12.88
N VAL A 319 -11.17 -1.77 13.47
CA VAL A 319 -9.83 -2.38 13.54
C VAL A 319 -9.92 -3.81 13.03
N GLY A 320 -9.06 -4.15 12.09
CA GLY A 320 -8.86 -5.52 11.60
C GLY A 320 -7.44 -5.96 11.85
N ARG A 321 -7.22 -7.17 12.34
CA ARG A 321 -5.90 -7.77 12.56
C ARG A 321 -5.84 -9.17 12.01
N LYS A 322 -4.74 -9.52 11.37
CA LYS A 322 -4.43 -10.89 10.99
C LYS A 322 -3.80 -11.58 12.18
N LEU A 323 -4.34 -12.71 12.59
CA LEU A 323 -3.74 -13.62 13.57
C LEU A 323 -2.94 -14.70 12.83
N ASN A 324 -2.10 -15.45 13.54
CA ASN A 324 -1.31 -16.53 12.93
C ASN A 324 -2.18 -17.57 12.21
N GLN A 325 -3.37 -17.86 12.78
CA GLN A 325 -4.31 -18.85 12.25
C GLN A 325 -5.75 -18.29 12.23
N GLY A 326 -5.93 -17.04 11.77
CA GLY A 326 -7.26 -16.44 11.75
C GLY A 326 -7.23 -14.92 11.63
N PHE A 327 -8.26 -14.28 12.15
CA PHE A 327 -8.38 -12.82 12.16
C PHE A 327 -9.12 -12.31 13.41
N GLU A 328 -8.93 -11.06 13.69
CA GLU A 328 -9.65 -10.30 14.72
C GLU A 328 -10.23 -9.05 14.07
N ALA A 329 -11.47 -8.74 14.37
CA ALA A 329 -12.13 -7.51 14.00
C ALA A 329 -12.73 -6.86 15.24
N SER A 330 -12.52 -5.55 15.40
CA SER A 330 -13.11 -4.82 16.51
C SER A 330 -13.58 -3.44 16.12
N THR A 331 -14.49 -2.88 16.92
CA THR A 331 -14.98 -1.51 16.77
C THR A 331 -14.73 -0.75 18.05
N GLN A 332 -14.48 0.53 17.93
CA GLN A 332 -14.35 1.45 19.07
C GLN A 332 -15.27 2.65 18.84
N ASN A 333 -16.10 2.94 19.85
CA ASN A 333 -17.06 4.03 19.82
C ASN A 333 -17.96 4.00 18.56
N LEU A 334 -18.35 2.79 18.12
CA LEU A 334 -19.24 2.63 16.96
C LEU A 334 -20.59 3.24 17.29
N GLN A 335 -20.99 4.25 16.54
CA GLN A 335 -22.29 4.89 16.60
C GLN A 335 -22.96 4.83 15.24
N PHE A 336 -24.25 4.59 15.21
CA PHE A 336 -25.03 4.69 13.98
C PHE A 336 -26.48 5.09 14.28
N GLN A 337 -27.11 5.64 13.26
CA GLN A 337 -28.53 5.91 13.26
C GLN A 337 -29.13 5.28 12.00
N THR A 338 -30.18 4.51 12.16
CA THR A 338 -30.93 3.92 11.05
C THR A 338 -31.82 4.97 10.38
N GLN A 339 -32.33 4.69 9.17
CA GLN A 339 -33.20 5.62 8.46
C GLN A 339 -34.57 5.81 9.16
N ASP A 340 -35.04 4.81 9.89
CA ASP A 340 -36.24 4.85 10.73
C ASP A 340 -36.04 5.50 12.09
N GLY A 341 -34.84 6.09 12.34
CA GLY A 341 -34.55 6.92 13.51
C GLY A 341 -33.99 6.16 14.71
N LEU A 342 -33.82 4.84 14.64
CA LEU A 342 -33.20 4.05 15.68
C LEU A 342 -31.72 4.47 15.87
N ARG A 343 -31.30 4.63 17.10
CA ARG A 343 -29.91 5.04 17.43
C ARG A 343 -29.19 3.94 18.21
N TRP A 344 -28.01 3.58 17.72
CA TRP A 344 -27.03 2.82 18.48
C TRP A 344 -26.16 3.81 19.26
N PRO A 345 -26.18 3.77 20.60
CA PRO A 345 -25.60 4.84 21.44
C PRO A 345 -24.08 4.80 21.55
N GLY A 346 -23.44 3.82 20.95
CA GLY A 346 -22.02 3.55 21.08
C GLY A 346 -21.75 2.25 21.81
N GLY A 347 -20.55 1.74 21.68
CA GLY A 347 -20.07 0.49 22.27
C GLY A 347 -18.87 -0.04 21.50
N ASN A 348 -18.10 -0.89 22.18
CA ASN A 348 -16.95 -1.56 21.61
C ASN A 348 -17.32 -3.03 21.39
N LEU A 349 -17.10 -3.50 20.19
CA LEU A 349 -17.30 -4.89 19.80
C LEU A 349 -15.94 -5.49 19.42
N LEU A 350 -15.72 -6.74 19.77
CA LEU A 350 -14.58 -7.51 19.32
C LEU A 350 -15.05 -8.89 18.90
N TYR A 351 -14.62 -9.31 17.72
CA TYR A 351 -14.82 -10.65 17.23
C TYR A 351 -13.48 -11.19 16.74
N SER A 352 -13.15 -12.41 17.15
CA SER A 352 -11.99 -13.11 16.60
C SER A 352 -12.37 -14.52 16.17
N GLN A 353 -11.71 -14.98 15.11
CA GLN A 353 -11.78 -16.36 14.63
C GLN A 353 -10.37 -16.91 14.52
N THR A 354 -10.15 -18.10 15.12
CA THR A 354 -8.90 -18.86 14.98
C THR A 354 -9.20 -20.26 14.49
N ASN A 355 -8.36 -20.77 13.59
CA ASN A 355 -8.48 -22.10 12.99
C ASN A 355 -7.33 -22.98 13.48
N PRO A 356 -7.43 -23.65 14.64
CA PRO A 356 -6.32 -24.38 15.25
C PRO A 356 -5.89 -25.62 14.46
N SER A 357 -6.73 -26.13 13.56
CA SER A 357 -6.44 -27.31 12.74
C SER A 357 -6.43 -26.92 11.27
N GLN A 358 -5.23 -26.96 10.67
CA GLN A 358 -5.07 -26.90 9.23
C GLN A 358 -4.97 -28.32 8.69
N LYS A 359 -5.85 -28.69 7.79
CA LYS A 359 -5.81 -29.97 7.10
C LYS A 359 -5.10 -29.79 5.77
N LEU A 360 -3.97 -30.46 5.60
CA LEU A 360 -3.29 -30.55 4.30
C LEU A 360 -4.16 -31.37 3.36
N THR A 361 -4.77 -30.72 2.38
CA THR A 361 -5.54 -31.39 1.32
C THR A 361 -4.66 -31.41 0.06
N LYS A 362 -4.30 -32.63 -0.39
CA LYS A 362 -3.60 -32.80 -1.65
C LYS A 362 -4.52 -32.50 -2.82
N THR A 363 -4.19 -31.47 -3.57
CA THR A 363 -4.86 -31.15 -4.84
C THR A 363 -3.92 -31.46 -6.02
N PRO A 364 -4.44 -31.64 -7.24
CA PRO A 364 -3.62 -31.87 -8.43
C PRO A 364 -2.60 -30.75 -8.71
N THR A 365 -2.83 -29.57 -8.14
CA THR A 365 -1.99 -28.37 -8.29
C THR A 365 -1.02 -28.12 -7.14
N GLY A 366 -0.99 -29.01 -6.11
CA GLY A 366 -0.13 -28.92 -4.92
C GLY A 366 -0.91 -29.07 -3.60
N ASP A 367 -0.17 -29.16 -2.50
CA ASP A 367 -0.76 -29.25 -1.17
C ASP A 367 -1.37 -27.88 -0.78
N VAL A 368 -2.70 -27.85 -0.55
CA VAL A 368 -3.41 -26.68 -0.07
C VAL A 368 -3.80 -26.90 1.39
N GLU A 369 -3.33 -26.03 2.26
CA GLU A 369 -3.79 -25.98 3.64
C GLU A 369 -5.22 -25.42 3.68
N THR A 370 -6.20 -26.27 3.97
CA THR A 370 -7.58 -25.86 4.19
C THR A 370 -7.91 -25.92 5.68
N ALA A 371 -8.43 -24.79 6.20
CA ALA A 371 -8.94 -24.76 7.56
C ALA A 371 -10.22 -25.64 7.64
N ASP A 372 -10.31 -26.45 8.71
CA ASP A 372 -11.55 -27.16 9.02
C ASP A 372 -12.49 -26.20 9.78
N PRO A 373 -13.55 -25.71 9.17
CA PRO A 373 -14.45 -24.73 9.80
C PRO A 373 -15.18 -25.30 11.01
N THR A 374 -15.28 -26.64 11.17
CA THR A 374 -15.90 -27.27 12.33
C THR A 374 -15.03 -27.18 13.59
N GLN A 375 -13.72 -26.93 13.42
CA GLN A 375 -12.74 -26.76 14.49
C GLN A 375 -12.42 -25.29 14.78
N ALA A 376 -12.97 -24.38 13.99
CA ALA A 376 -12.75 -22.95 14.19
C ALA A 376 -13.22 -22.54 15.59
N ILE A 377 -12.41 -21.74 16.26
CA ILE A 377 -12.70 -21.15 17.58
C ILE A 377 -13.06 -19.69 17.36
N HIS A 378 -14.16 -19.29 17.97
CA HIS A 378 -14.67 -17.94 17.87
C HIS A 378 -14.82 -17.31 19.24
N ASP A 379 -14.39 -16.07 19.38
CA ASP A 379 -14.58 -15.24 20.55
C ASP A 379 -15.33 -13.97 20.15
N PHE A 380 -16.37 -13.65 20.90
CA PHE A 380 -17.09 -12.40 20.78
C PHE A 380 -17.12 -11.69 22.13
N LYS A 381 -16.86 -10.39 22.13
CA LYS A 381 -16.93 -9.52 23.31
C LYS A 381 -17.64 -8.23 22.94
N ALA A 382 -18.48 -7.76 23.83
CA ALA A 382 -19.07 -6.42 23.74
C ALA A 382 -19.14 -5.80 25.14
N ASP A 383 -18.88 -4.51 25.23
CA ASP A 383 -18.97 -3.76 26.50
C ASP A 383 -20.38 -3.23 26.75
N LYS A 384 -21.17 -3.05 25.71
CA LYS A 384 -22.57 -2.64 25.81
C LYS A 384 -23.35 -3.06 24.59
N LEU A 385 -24.50 -3.72 24.79
CA LEU A 385 -25.45 -4.04 23.75
C LEU A 385 -26.85 -3.56 24.15
N ASP A 386 -27.52 -2.84 23.27
CA ASP A 386 -28.91 -2.48 23.40
C ASP A 386 -29.77 -3.56 22.75
N LEU A 387 -30.51 -4.30 23.57
CA LEU A 387 -31.31 -5.45 23.10
C LEU A 387 -32.44 -5.03 22.18
N ALA A 388 -33.07 -3.88 22.45
CA ALA A 388 -34.14 -3.38 21.60
C ALA A 388 -33.59 -3.05 20.18
N VAL A 389 -32.43 -2.38 20.13
CA VAL A 389 -31.78 -2.08 18.83
C VAL A 389 -31.39 -3.34 18.09
N ILE A 390 -30.75 -4.31 18.79
CA ILE A 390 -30.32 -5.57 18.17
C ILE A 390 -31.52 -6.36 17.65
N SER A 391 -32.61 -6.43 18.41
CA SER A 391 -33.84 -7.13 17.98
C SER A 391 -34.43 -6.53 16.69
N LEU A 392 -34.47 -5.20 16.59
CA LEU A 392 -34.96 -4.51 15.40
C LEU A 392 -34.07 -4.70 14.15
N ILE A 393 -32.77 -4.90 14.32
CA ILE A 393 -31.84 -5.14 13.21
C ILE A 393 -31.46 -6.62 13.05
N ALA A 394 -32.07 -7.54 13.81
CA ALA A 394 -31.71 -8.96 13.82
C ALA A 394 -31.68 -9.59 12.42
N ASN A 395 -32.64 -9.24 11.55
CA ASN A 395 -32.70 -9.70 10.15
C ASN A 395 -31.61 -9.12 9.24
N LYS A 396 -30.83 -8.15 9.73
CA LYS A 396 -29.84 -7.38 8.97
C LYS A 396 -28.41 -7.69 9.39
N ILE A 397 -28.21 -8.42 10.50
CA ILE A 397 -26.89 -8.77 11.05
C ILE A 397 -26.70 -10.30 11.09
N PRO A 398 -25.46 -10.80 10.93
CA PRO A 398 -25.18 -12.23 10.86
C PRO A 398 -25.22 -12.86 12.24
N LEU A 399 -26.41 -13.24 12.69
CA LEU A 399 -26.68 -13.97 13.92
C LEU A 399 -26.89 -15.45 13.61
N GLY A 400 -26.56 -16.35 14.57
CA GLY A 400 -26.94 -17.74 14.48
C GLY A 400 -28.48 -17.92 14.55
N ALA A 401 -29.01 -18.96 13.90
CA ALA A 401 -30.45 -19.18 13.76
C ALA A 401 -31.19 -19.13 15.11
N ALA A 402 -30.68 -19.80 16.13
CA ALA A 402 -31.28 -19.79 17.47
C ALA A 402 -31.31 -18.40 18.11
N THR A 403 -30.23 -17.61 17.96
CA THR A 403 -30.16 -16.24 18.49
C THR A 403 -31.11 -15.32 17.73
N HIS A 404 -31.18 -15.49 16.42
CA HIS A 404 -32.09 -14.75 15.57
C HIS A 404 -33.58 -15.03 15.95
N GLU A 405 -33.94 -16.28 16.14
CA GLU A 405 -35.28 -16.66 16.55
C GLU A 405 -35.66 -16.09 17.94
N LEU A 406 -34.76 -16.16 18.91
CA LEU A 406 -34.96 -15.57 20.22
C LEU A 406 -35.19 -14.06 20.16
N LEU A 407 -34.36 -13.33 19.39
CA LEU A 407 -34.48 -11.88 19.29
C LEU A 407 -35.73 -11.45 18.56
N THR A 408 -36.16 -12.20 17.52
CA THR A 408 -37.34 -11.85 16.75
C THR A 408 -38.67 -12.26 17.40
N SER A 409 -38.69 -13.39 18.14
CA SER A 409 -39.88 -13.88 18.82
C SER A 409 -40.17 -13.18 20.14
N LEU A 410 -39.13 -12.94 20.94
CA LEU A 410 -39.27 -12.33 22.27
C LEU A 410 -39.15 -10.80 22.26
N ALA A 411 -38.51 -10.23 21.21
CA ALA A 411 -38.24 -8.80 21.08
C ALA A 411 -37.75 -8.15 22.39
N PRO A 412 -36.69 -8.69 23.04
CA PRO A 412 -36.30 -8.27 24.37
C PRO A 412 -35.85 -6.81 24.38
N GLN A 413 -36.19 -6.11 25.45
CA GLN A 413 -35.73 -4.76 25.73
C GLN A 413 -34.72 -4.78 26.89
N GLY A 414 -33.92 -3.75 27.03
CA GLY A 414 -32.89 -3.63 28.08
C GLY A 414 -31.48 -3.60 27.52
N THR A 415 -30.49 -3.64 28.38
CA THR A 415 -29.07 -3.55 28.01
C THR A 415 -28.29 -4.73 28.57
N VAL A 416 -27.39 -5.26 27.74
CA VAL A 416 -26.31 -6.14 28.18
C VAL A 416 -25.09 -5.28 28.40
N GLU A 417 -24.59 -5.15 29.62
CA GLU A 417 -23.46 -4.25 29.95
C GLU A 417 -22.11 -4.84 29.53
N THR A 418 -21.96 -6.15 29.73
CA THR A 418 -20.78 -6.87 29.27
C THR A 418 -21.19 -8.23 28.78
N ILE A 419 -20.74 -8.63 27.62
CA ILE A 419 -20.91 -9.98 27.11
C ILE A 419 -19.59 -10.53 26.61
N THR A 420 -19.35 -11.80 26.94
CA THR A 420 -18.30 -12.62 26.32
C THR A 420 -18.93 -13.91 25.88
N ALA A 421 -18.77 -14.26 24.62
CA ALA A 421 -19.20 -15.53 24.07
C ALA A 421 -18.01 -16.23 23.42
N HIS A 422 -17.89 -17.52 23.64
CA HIS A 422 -16.87 -18.37 23.09
C HIS A 422 -17.53 -19.63 22.53
N TRP A 423 -17.27 -19.96 21.26
CA TRP A 423 -17.83 -21.16 20.65
C TRP A 423 -16.85 -21.81 19.67
N ARG A 424 -17.12 -23.08 19.37
CA ARG A 424 -16.38 -23.86 18.38
C ARG A 424 -17.31 -24.31 17.26
N GLY A 425 -16.82 -24.24 16.03
CA GLY A 425 -17.57 -24.62 14.84
C GLY A 425 -18.48 -23.53 14.31
N TYR A 426 -19.48 -23.90 13.52
CA TYR A 426 -20.41 -22.95 12.95
C TYR A 426 -21.28 -22.27 14.02
N LEU A 427 -21.60 -21.01 13.80
CA LEU A 427 -22.46 -20.24 14.72
C LEU A 427 -23.87 -20.84 14.83
N ASP A 428 -24.41 -21.42 13.74
CA ASP A 428 -25.72 -22.06 13.68
C ASP A 428 -25.77 -23.44 14.36
N ALA A 429 -24.63 -24.11 14.45
CA ALA A 429 -24.50 -25.44 15.07
C ALA A 429 -23.18 -25.57 15.80
N PRO A 430 -22.99 -24.83 16.91
CA PRO A 430 -21.73 -24.88 17.64
C PRO A 430 -21.57 -26.23 18.36
N THR A 431 -20.38 -26.79 18.30
CA THR A 431 -20.05 -28.02 19.05
C THR A 431 -19.83 -27.75 20.54
N ALA A 432 -19.46 -26.52 20.89
CA ALA A 432 -19.37 -26.01 22.24
C ALA A 432 -19.69 -24.52 22.23
N LEU A 433 -20.49 -24.06 23.20
CA LEU A 433 -20.84 -22.64 23.37
C LEU A 433 -20.80 -22.29 24.87
N THR A 434 -20.11 -21.23 25.19
CA THR A 434 -20.13 -20.60 26.50
C THR A 434 -20.38 -19.12 26.34
N ALA A 435 -21.40 -18.59 26.98
CA ALA A 435 -21.69 -17.15 27.01
C ALA A 435 -21.86 -16.67 28.44
N LYS A 436 -21.31 -15.52 28.77
CA LYS A 436 -21.41 -14.83 30.06
C LYS A 436 -21.71 -13.37 29.79
N GLY A 437 -22.63 -12.80 30.56
CA GLY A 437 -22.99 -11.39 30.40
C GLY A 437 -23.74 -10.87 31.63
N LEU A 438 -23.71 -9.56 31.82
CA LEU A 438 -24.48 -8.85 32.81
C LEU A 438 -25.63 -8.14 32.09
N ILE A 439 -26.85 -8.52 32.43
CA ILE A 439 -28.06 -8.01 31.81
C ILE A 439 -28.78 -7.09 32.81
N LYS A 440 -29.20 -5.92 32.36
CA LYS A 440 -29.96 -4.96 33.15
C LYS A 440 -31.24 -4.54 32.47
N GLY A 441 -32.31 -4.45 33.27
CA GLY A 441 -33.59 -3.89 32.82
C GLY A 441 -34.25 -4.69 31.69
N VAL A 442 -34.11 -6.02 31.68
CA VAL A 442 -34.72 -6.87 30.67
C VAL A 442 -36.24 -6.90 30.88
N GLN A 443 -36.93 -6.59 29.77
CA GLN A 443 -38.38 -6.81 29.58
C GLN A 443 -38.55 -7.64 28.32
N ILE A 444 -39.48 -8.61 28.39
CA ILE A 444 -39.81 -9.52 27.28
C ILE A 444 -41.27 -9.32 26.93
#